data_dc78f88d8a94fbe8b2ea284338e85abd
#
_entry.id   dc78f88d8a94fbe8b2ea284338e85abd
#
_cell.length_a   1.000
_cell.length_b   1.000
_cell.length_c   1.000
_cell.angle_alpha   90.00
_cell.angle_beta   90.00
_cell.angle_gamma   90.00
#
_symmetry.space_group_name_H-M   'P 1'
#
loop_
_entity.id
_entity.type
_entity.pdbx_description
1 polymer ?
#
loop_
_entity_poly.entity_id
_entity_poly.type
_entity_poly.pdbx_seq_one_letter_code
_entity_poly.pdbx_strand_id
1 'polypeptide(L)'
;MRKLLFLFCCSAIAFSLKAQQTKTYAERLGWPKGARVLILHVDDAGMSHESDEGVEKAITKGVSTSTSVMMPCPWVPEIVKFIKEHPNTDAGLHLTLTSEWDNYRWGPLSGRSTVPGLVDKQGALWPSVEAVYFHASADEVDKEIRAQLERALSMGFKPTHLDSHMGTLFARDDYMEKYLKLGVEKQIPVMFPGGEDLFYRAEAKAGTIAELKKQGKYKEGMDIPAPANLAKAKETGAMLWKNGLPVLDDLHNSSYDWNMPGVDQKSDAEIRKWYTDHYIESIGRLSPGLTMVIMHCTLPSANFKYICKEGNKRKGDLLAMTDPRLRAFLKKNGFILTTWREVMERRIKAGNSE
;
A
#
# COMPACT_ATOMS: atom_id res chain seq x y z
N MET A 1 -15.62 36.66 73.85
CA MET A 1 -15.82 36.75 72.42
C MET A 1 -14.91 35.74 71.72
N ARG A 2 -15.43 34.54 71.43
CA ARG A 2 -14.69 33.47 70.75
C ARG A 2 -14.98 33.59 69.25
N LYS A 3 -13.93 33.82 68.41
CA LYS A 3 -13.99 33.80 66.97
C LYS A 3 -13.86 32.33 66.49
N LEU A 4 -14.91 31.73 65.89
CA LEU A 4 -14.89 30.50 65.19
C LEU A 4 -14.31 30.75 63.77
N LEU A 5 -13.20 30.04 63.47
CA LEU A 5 -12.62 29.99 62.13
C LEU A 5 -13.23 28.78 61.42
N PHE A 6 -14.02 29.00 60.37
CA PHE A 6 -14.49 27.94 59.45
C PHE A 6 -13.43 27.69 58.40
N LEU A 7 -12.81 26.52 58.45
CA LEU A 7 -11.93 26.02 57.38
C LEU A 7 -12.81 25.40 56.30
N PHE A 8 -12.88 26.03 55.12
CA PHE A 8 -13.49 25.46 53.91
C PHE A 8 -12.47 24.56 53.24
N CYS A 9 -12.62 23.22 53.37
CA CYS A 9 -11.87 22.23 52.62
C CYS A 9 -12.45 22.12 51.22
N CYS A 10 -11.88 22.82 50.23
CA CYS A 10 -12.17 22.62 48.82
C CYS A 10 -11.48 21.32 48.33
N SER A 11 -12.21 20.22 48.34
CA SER A 11 -11.76 18.97 47.67
C SER A 11 -11.87 19.17 46.17
N ALA A 12 -10.74 19.48 45.52
CA ALA A 12 -10.63 19.47 44.07
C ALA A 12 -10.70 18.02 43.55
N ILE A 13 -11.85 17.59 43.07
CA ILE A 13 -12.01 16.33 42.34
C ILE A 13 -11.39 16.57 40.96
N ALA A 14 -10.14 16.08 40.78
CA ALA A 14 -9.49 16.02 39.48
C ALA A 14 -10.19 14.93 38.65
N PHE A 15 -11.13 15.33 37.80
CA PHE A 15 -11.61 14.49 36.72
C PHE A 15 -10.48 14.30 35.72
N SER A 16 -9.76 13.19 35.82
CA SER A 16 -8.90 12.71 34.72
C SER A 16 -9.79 12.34 33.55
N LEU A 17 -9.99 13.24 32.61
CA LEU A 17 -10.48 12.93 31.28
C LEU A 17 -9.45 12.00 30.63
N LYS A 18 -9.58 10.68 30.83
CA LYS A 18 -8.97 9.70 29.94
C LYS A 18 -9.58 9.97 28.58
N ALA A 19 -8.81 10.60 27.68
CA ALA A 19 -9.18 10.66 26.28
C ALA A 19 -9.51 9.21 25.85
N GLN A 20 -10.76 8.98 25.48
CA GLN A 20 -11.21 7.65 25.05
C GLN A 20 -10.44 7.34 23.77
N GLN A 21 -9.45 6.48 23.87
CA GLN A 21 -8.61 6.11 22.74
C GLN A 21 -9.55 5.51 21.67
N THR A 22 -9.66 6.19 20.54
CA THR A 22 -10.51 5.73 19.43
C THR A 22 -10.05 4.34 19.00
N LYS A 23 -11.00 3.41 18.81
CA LYS A 23 -10.72 2.07 18.32
C LYS A 23 -10.02 2.14 16.96
N THR A 24 -8.97 1.34 16.77
CA THR A 24 -8.37 1.14 15.45
C THR A 24 -9.36 0.48 14.49
N TYR A 25 -9.14 0.59 13.19
CA TYR A 25 -9.97 -0.15 12.21
C TYR A 25 -9.82 -1.65 12.36
N ALA A 26 -8.65 -2.16 12.76
CA ALA A 26 -8.48 -3.56 13.14
C ALA A 26 -9.44 -3.96 14.27
N GLU A 27 -9.54 -3.16 15.35
CA GLU A 27 -10.48 -3.42 16.45
C GLU A 27 -11.96 -3.31 16.01
N ARG A 28 -12.27 -2.37 15.11
CA ARG A 28 -13.61 -2.23 14.52
C ARG A 28 -13.99 -3.41 13.63
N LEU A 29 -13.01 -4.05 12.99
CA LEU A 29 -13.14 -5.27 12.20
C LEU A 29 -13.16 -6.55 13.06
N GLY A 30 -13.16 -6.42 14.40
CA GLY A 30 -13.32 -7.52 15.33
C GLY A 30 -12.03 -8.26 15.69
N TRP A 31 -10.85 -7.70 15.37
CA TRP A 31 -9.60 -8.20 15.94
C TRP A 31 -9.42 -7.77 17.39
N PRO A 32 -8.66 -8.51 18.22
CA PRO A 32 -8.43 -8.16 19.61
C PRO A 32 -7.82 -6.76 19.76
N LYS A 33 -8.11 -6.10 20.89
CA LYS A 33 -7.49 -4.81 21.22
C LYS A 33 -5.97 -4.94 21.23
N GLY A 34 -5.32 -4.02 20.53
CA GLY A 34 -3.86 -3.99 20.42
C GLY A 34 -3.28 -5.00 19.43
N ALA A 35 -4.10 -5.68 18.63
CA ALA A 35 -3.63 -6.58 17.58
C ALA A 35 -2.85 -5.81 16.51
N ARG A 36 -1.73 -6.41 16.03
CA ARG A 36 -0.98 -5.97 14.87
C ARG A 36 -1.32 -6.90 13.71
N VAL A 37 -2.13 -6.39 12.79
CA VAL A 37 -2.70 -7.15 11.67
C VAL A 37 -2.05 -6.69 10.38
N LEU A 38 -1.51 -7.61 9.58
CA LEU A 38 -0.74 -7.30 8.39
C LEU A 38 -1.34 -7.92 7.13
N ILE A 39 -1.44 -7.11 6.08
CA ILE A 39 -1.54 -7.55 4.69
C ILE A 39 -0.13 -7.43 4.11
N LEU A 40 0.55 -8.55 3.83
CA LEU A 40 1.84 -8.56 3.15
C LEU A 40 1.60 -8.61 1.65
N HIS A 41 1.71 -7.47 1.00
CA HIS A 41 1.20 -7.22 -0.34
C HIS A 41 2.31 -7.10 -1.40
N VAL A 42 2.16 -7.84 -2.49
CA VAL A 42 3.10 -7.80 -3.62
C VAL A 42 2.48 -7.04 -4.77
N ASP A 43 3.09 -5.91 -5.15
CA ASP A 43 2.72 -5.09 -6.30
C ASP A 43 3.26 -5.68 -7.62
N ASP A 44 2.84 -5.11 -8.75
CA ASP A 44 3.34 -5.31 -10.11
C ASP A 44 3.14 -6.72 -10.72
N ALA A 45 2.16 -7.49 -10.28
CA ALA A 45 1.76 -8.72 -10.97
C ALA A 45 1.27 -8.40 -12.39
N GLY A 46 1.58 -9.24 -13.36
CA GLY A 46 1.23 -9.05 -14.77
C GLY A 46 2.17 -8.10 -15.53
N MET A 47 3.12 -7.43 -14.85
CA MET A 47 4.08 -6.56 -15.50
C MET A 47 5.00 -7.36 -16.42
N SER A 48 5.61 -8.44 -15.94
CA SER A 48 6.50 -9.32 -16.69
C SER A 48 6.42 -10.74 -16.15
N HIS A 49 6.92 -11.71 -16.94
CA HIS A 49 7.05 -13.09 -16.49
C HIS A 49 7.80 -13.22 -15.17
N GLU A 50 8.91 -12.50 -15.03
CA GLU A 50 9.73 -12.53 -13.81
C GLU A 50 8.99 -11.96 -12.59
N SER A 51 8.12 -10.97 -12.79
CA SER A 51 7.25 -10.45 -11.73
C SER A 51 6.20 -11.48 -11.33
N ASP A 52 5.58 -12.15 -12.30
CA ASP A 52 4.58 -13.20 -12.05
C ASP A 52 5.18 -14.38 -11.29
N GLU A 53 6.36 -14.90 -11.71
CA GLU A 53 7.09 -15.93 -10.98
C GLU A 53 7.46 -15.49 -9.54
N GLY A 54 7.82 -14.23 -9.35
CA GLY A 54 8.12 -13.65 -8.05
C GLY A 54 6.89 -13.64 -7.13
N VAL A 55 5.75 -13.17 -7.64
CA VAL A 55 4.46 -13.16 -6.95
C VAL A 55 4.03 -14.59 -6.57
N GLU A 56 4.05 -15.52 -7.53
CA GLU A 56 3.68 -16.92 -7.28
C GLU A 56 4.51 -17.52 -6.15
N LYS A 57 5.83 -17.32 -6.16
CA LYS A 57 6.72 -17.80 -5.09
C LYS A 57 6.46 -17.13 -3.76
N ALA A 58 6.27 -15.80 -3.74
CA ALA A 58 6.03 -15.04 -2.52
C ALA A 58 4.75 -15.50 -1.81
N ILE A 59 3.70 -15.79 -2.58
CA ILE A 59 2.40 -16.26 -2.06
C ILE A 59 2.44 -17.75 -1.70
N THR A 60 2.95 -18.63 -2.58
CA THR A 60 2.86 -20.07 -2.38
C THR A 60 3.93 -20.64 -1.45
N LYS A 61 5.10 -20.02 -1.36
CA LYS A 61 6.26 -20.48 -0.57
C LYS A 61 6.65 -19.49 0.54
N GLY A 62 6.28 -18.22 0.38
CA GLY A 62 6.61 -17.13 1.29
C GLY A 62 5.56 -16.87 2.36
N VAL A 63 5.57 -15.64 2.85
CA VAL A 63 4.64 -15.12 3.85
C VAL A 63 3.69 -14.07 3.27
N SER A 64 3.82 -13.73 1.98
CA SER A 64 2.94 -12.76 1.32
C SER A 64 1.50 -13.26 1.27
N THR A 65 0.55 -12.36 1.48
CA THR A 65 -0.87 -12.72 1.63
C THR A 65 -1.75 -12.12 0.56
N SER A 66 -1.23 -11.16 -0.22
CA SER A 66 -2.00 -10.44 -1.24
C SER A 66 -1.09 -9.99 -2.38
N THR A 67 -1.68 -9.71 -3.54
CA THR A 67 -1.02 -9.11 -4.71
C THR A 67 -1.98 -8.22 -5.48
N SER A 68 -1.47 -7.33 -6.35
CA SER A 68 -2.28 -6.57 -7.29
C SER A 68 -1.72 -6.59 -8.72
N VAL A 69 -2.64 -6.59 -9.70
CA VAL A 69 -2.36 -6.86 -11.12
C VAL A 69 -2.40 -5.58 -11.95
N MET A 70 -1.33 -5.32 -12.70
CA MET A 70 -1.20 -4.22 -13.67
C MET A 70 -1.92 -4.56 -14.98
N MET A 71 -3.22 -4.33 -15.05
CA MET A 71 -4.05 -4.76 -16.18
C MET A 71 -3.61 -4.26 -17.57
N PRO A 72 -2.96 -3.08 -17.77
CA PRO A 72 -2.45 -2.68 -19.07
C PRO A 72 -1.25 -3.50 -19.57
N CYS A 73 -0.58 -4.24 -18.71
CA CYS A 73 0.66 -4.95 -19.03
C CYS A 73 0.42 -6.25 -19.81
N PRO A 74 1.42 -6.71 -20.60
CA PRO A 74 1.24 -7.84 -21.53
C PRO A 74 1.26 -9.22 -20.87
N TRP A 75 1.82 -9.39 -19.65
CA TRP A 75 1.90 -10.68 -18.95
C TRP A 75 0.67 -11.01 -18.08
N VAL A 76 -0.31 -10.12 -18.04
CA VAL A 76 -1.58 -10.32 -17.33
C VAL A 76 -2.25 -11.68 -17.60
N PRO A 77 -2.23 -12.28 -18.82
CA PRO A 77 -2.82 -13.60 -19.04
C PRO A 77 -2.19 -14.70 -18.17
N GLU A 78 -0.89 -14.64 -17.89
CA GLU A 78 -0.19 -15.63 -17.07
C GLU A 78 -0.66 -15.55 -15.60
N ILE A 79 -0.58 -14.37 -15.00
CA ILE A 79 -1.00 -14.21 -13.60
C ILE A 79 -2.50 -14.45 -13.40
N VAL A 80 -3.34 -14.08 -14.37
CA VAL A 80 -4.78 -14.37 -14.29
C VAL A 80 -5.04 -15.88 -14.35
N LYS A 81 -4.26 -16.63 -15.13
CA LYS A 81 -4.32 -18.10 -15.14
C LYS A 81 -3.95 -18.64 -13.75
N PHE A 82 -2.84 -18.21 -13.17
CA PHE A 82 -2.43 -18.59 -11.82
C PHE A 82 -3.53 -18.31 -10.78
N ILE A 83 -4.12 -17.10 -10.79
CA ILE A 83 -5.20 -16.73 -9.87
C ILE A 83 -6.42 -17.67 -10.01
N LYS A 84 -6.77 -18.05 -11.22
CA LYS A 84 -7.91 -18.96 -11.47
C LYS A 84 -7.62 -20.40 -11.04
N GLU A 85 -6.38 -20.85 -11.16
CA GLU A 85 -5.92 -22.16 -10.69
C GLU A 85 -5.75 -22.20 -9.16
N HIS A 86 -5.58 -21.03 -8.53
CA HIS A 86 -5.42 -20.85 -7.07
C HIS A 86 -6.49 -19.89 -6.51
N PRO A 87 -7.76 -20.30 -6.42
CA PRO A 87 -8.89 -19.40 -6.13
C PRO A 87 -8.84 -18.75 -4.73
N ASN A 88 -7.98 -19.25 -3.85
CA ASN A 88 -7.74 -18.65 -2.53
C ASN A 88 -6.73 -17.50 -2.57
N THR A 89 -6.06 -17.25 -3.70
CA THR A 89 -5.17 -16.11 -3.86
C THR A 89 -5.96 -14.82 -3.70
N ASP A 90 -5.48 -13.94 -2.82
CA ASP A 90 -6.01 -12.59 -2.66
C ASP A 90 -5.35 -11.68 -3.69
N ALA A 91 -6.09 -11.31 -4.72
CA ALA A 91 -5.56 -10.54 -5.83
C ALA A 91 -6.46 -9.35 -6.16
N GLY A 92 -5.88 -8.16 -6.20
CA GLY A 92 -6.51 -6.88 -6.53
C GLY A 92 -6.09 -6.34 -7.89
N LEU A 93 -6.46 -5.09 -8.16
CA LEU A 93 -6.02 -4.34 -9.32
C LEU A 93 -5.01 -3.27 -8.90
N HIS A 94 -3.82 -3.34 -9.48
CA HIS A 94 -2.81 -2.30 -9.43
C HIS A 94 -3.11 -1.27 -10.53
N LEU A 95 -4.00 -0.32 -10.22
CA LEU A 95 -4.51 0.64 -11.19
C LEU A 95 -3.37 1.48 -11.75
N THR A 96 -3.07 1.26 -13.03
CA THR A 96 -1.85 1.68 -13.69
C THR A 96 -2.12 2.81 -14.67
N LEU A 97 -1.53 3.98 -14.41
CA LEU A 97 -1.66 5.19 -15.23
C LEU A 97 -0.32 5.67 -15.79
N THR A 98 0.76 4.97 -15.48
CA THR A 98 2.13 5.26 -15.93
C THR A 98 2.74 4.06 -16.65
N SER A 99 3.79 4.30 -17.41
CA SER A 99 4.60 3.29 -18.09
C SER A 99 6.05 3.78 -18.10
N GLU A 100 6.82 3.46 -17.03
CA GLU A 100 8.04 4.15 -16.66
C GLU A 100 9.33 3.58 -17.28
N TRP A 101 9.27 2.39 -17.91
CA TRP A 101 10.48 1.72 -18.40
C TRP A 101 10.83 2.15 -19.84
N ASP A 102 12.11 2.32 -20.15
CA ASP A 102 12.56 2.83 -21.45
C ASP A 102 12.26 1.86 -22.62
N ASN A 103 12.49 0.56 -22.40
CA ASN A 103 12.41 -0.46 -23.46
C ASN A 103 11.15 -1.33 -23.38
N TYR A 104 10.30 -1.09 -22.41
CA TYR A 104 9.14 -1.91 -22.14
C TYR A 104 7.97 -1.02 -21.73
N ARG A 105 7.13 -0.70 -22.71
CA ARG A 105 6.08 0.31 -22.60
C ARG A 105 4.71 -0.28 -22.92
N TRP A 106 3.70 0.18 -22.22
CA TRP A 106 2.30 -0.19 -22.43
C TRP A 106 1.43 1.05 -22.55
N GLY A 107 0.30 0.89 -23.26
CA GLY A 107 -0.69 1.94 -23.47
C GLY A 107 -1.94 1.73 -22.61
N PRO A 108 -2.87 2.71 -22.63
CA PRO A 108 -4.13 2.61 -21.92
C PRO A 108 -5.07 1.58 -22.55
N LEU A 109 -5.85 0.88 -21.72
CA LEU A 109 -6.88 -0.07 -22.15
C LEU A 109 -8.11 0.60 -22.74
N SER A 110 -8.43 1.82 -22.30
CA SER A 110 -9.52 2.63 -22.84
C SER A 110 -9.25 3.18 -24.26
N GLY A 111 -8.01 3.04 -24.75
CA GLY A 111 -7.57 3.48 -26.07
C GLY A 111 -7.13 4.95 -26.11
N ARG A 112 -6.10 5.22 -26.92
CA ARG A 112 -5.44 6.54 -27.02
C ARG A 112 -6.40 7.70 -27.37
N SER A 113 -7.37 7.45 -28.26
CA SER A 113 -8.35 8.47 -28.67
C SER A 113 -9.33 8.83 -27.56
N THR A 114 -9.55 7.92 -26.60
CA THR A 114 -10.47 8.11 -25.49
C THR A 114 -9.83 8.88 -24.34
N VAL A 115 -8.52 8.69 -24.16
CA VAL A 115 -7.72 9.28 -23.06
C VAL A 115 -6.41 9.91 -23.58
N PRO A 116 -6.50 10.91 -24.51
CA PRO A 116 -5.32 11.50 -25.12
C PRO A 116 -4.36 12.16 -24.11
N GLY A 117 -4.87 12.64 -22.98
CA GLY A 117 -4.05 13.23 -21.91
C GLY A 117 -3.23 12.21 -21.11
N LEU A 118 -3.60 10.91 -21.16
CA LEU A 118 -2.84 9.85 -20.49
C LEU A 118 -1.66 9.31 -21.30
N VAL A 119 -1.51 9.71 -22.59
CA VAL A 119 -0.52 9.11 -23.48
C VAL A 119 0.54 10.09 -23.93
N ASP A 120 1.75 9.59 -24.10
CA ASP A 120 2.88 10.31 -24.66
C ASP A 120 2.87 10.25 -26.21
N LYS A 121 3.89 10.85 -26.84
CA LYS A 121 4.05 10.88 -28.30
C LYS A 121 4.23 9.48 -28.92
N GLN A 122 4.70 8.49 -28.15
CA GLN A 122 4.82 7.11 -28.60
C GLN A 122 3.47 6.37 -28.48
N GLY A 123 2.50 6.97 -27.77
CA GLY A 123 1.20 6.40 -27.47
C GLY A 123 1.21 5.36 -26.37
N ALA A 124 2.22 5.36 -25.54
CA ALA A 124 2.25 4.68 -24.26
C ALA A 124 1.72 5.61 -23.16
N LEU A 125 1.34 5.06 -22.02
CA LEU A 125 1.08 5.87 -20.83
C LEU A 125 2.33 6.69 -20.47
N TRP A 126 2.17 7.84 -19.83
CA TRP A 126 3.28 8.69 -19.44
C TRP A 126 4.28 7.96 -18.54
N PRO A 127 5.57 8.30 -18.58
CA PRO A 127 6.60 7.59 -17.80
C PRO A 127 6.65 7.98 -16.32
N SER A 128 5.93 9.01 -15.89
CA SER A 128 5.99 9.50 -14.51
C SER A 128 4.65 10.03 -14.01
N VAL A 129 4.48 9.99 -12.71
CA VAL A 129 3.33 10.58 -12.00
C VAL A 129 3.20 12.07 -12.29
N GLU A 130 4.32 12.80 -12.34
CA GLU A 130 4.35 14.22 -12.66
C GLU A 130 3.79 14.50 -14.08
N ALA A 131 4.17 13.70 -15.07
CA ALA A 131 3.67 13.85 -16.42
C ALA A 131 2.15 13.57 -16.48
N VAL A 132 1.65 12.54 -15.81
CA VAL A 132 0.20 12.29 -15.70
C VAL A 132 -0.50 13.46 -15.03
N TYR A 133 0.06 13.98 -13.93
CA TYR A 133 -0.51 15.13 -13.19
C TYR A 133 -0.75 16.36 -14.08
N PHE A 134 0.20 16.67 -14.97
CA PHE A 134 0.11 17.87 -15.83
C PHE A 134 -0.68 17.68 -17.11
N HIS A 135 -0.86 16.45 -17.60
CA HIS A 135 -1.46 16.22 -18.92
C HIS A 135 -2.85 15.58 -18.85
N ALA A 136 -3.12 14.71 -17.88
CA ALA A 136 -4.38 13.99 -17.87
C ALA A 136 -5.47 14.72 -17.10
N SER A 137 -6.70 14.62 -17.57
CA SER A 137 -7.90 15.03 -16.85
C SER A 137 -8.41 13.92 -15.92
N ALA A 138 -9.14 14.28 -14.86
CA ALA A 138 -9.77 13.31 -13.97
C ALA A 138 -10.79 12.40 -14.70
N ASP A 139 -11.44 12.90 -15.75
CA ASP A 139 -12.36 12.09 -16.54
C ASP A 139 -11.66 11.05 -17.42
N GLU A 140 -10.45 11.33 -17.90
CA GLU A 140 -9.61 10.35 -18.58
C GLU A 140 -9.11 9.28 -17.61
N VAL A 141 -8.71 9.69 -16.41
CA VAL A 141 -8.34 8.76 -15.32
C VAL A 141 -9.52 7.84 -14.98
N ASP A 142 -10.72 8.37 -14.79
CA ASP A 142 -11.92 7.56 -14.49
C ASP A 142 -12.20 6.53 -15.59
N LYS A 143 -12.11 6.95 -16.88
CA LYS A 143 -12.30 6.05 -18.01
C LYS A 143 -11.28 4.90 -18.00
N GLU A 144 -10.02 5.22 -17.78
CA GLU A 144 -8.95 4.23 -17.81
C GLU A 144 -9.06 3.23 -16.64
N ILE A 145 -9.25 3.69 -15.40
CA ILE A 145 -9.37 2.77 -14.25
C ILE A 145 -10.60 1.85 -14.36
N ARG A 146 -11.68 2.32 -14.96
CA ARG A 146 -12.86 1.50 -15.26
C ARG A 146 -12.58 0.48 -16.35
N ALA A 147 -11.85 0.85 -17.41
CA ALA A 147 -11.45 -0.09 -18.47
C ALA A 147 -10.54 -1.20 -17.93
N GLN A 148 -9.65 -0.88 -16.96
CA GLN A 148 -8.83 -1.88 -16.28
C GLN A 148 -9.68 -2.86 -15.47
N LEU A 149 -10.69 -2.39 -14.74
CA LEU A 149 -11.64 -3.26 -14.05
C LEU A 149 -12.47 -4.11 -15.02
N GLU A 150 -12.94 -3.54 -16.11
CA GLU A 150 -13.70 -4.27 -17.15
C GLU A 150 -12.86 -5.39 -17.78
N ARG A 151 -11.58 -5.13 -18.10
CA ARG A 151 -10.66 -6.16 -18.60
C ARG A 151 -10.53 -7.31 -17.60
N ALA A 152 -10.32 -7.02 -16.33
CA ALA A 152 -10.19 -8.04 -15.29
C ALA A 152 -11.45 -8.93 -15.23
N LEU A 153 -12.64 -8.30 -15.19
CA LEU A 153 -13.91 -9.01 -15.14
C LEU A 153 -14.15 -9.85 -16.40
N SER A 154 -13.80 -9.33 -17.58
CA SER A 154 -13.93 -10.06 -18.86
C SER A 154 -13.03 -11.29 -18.93
N MET A 155 -11.88 -11.25 -18.26
CA MET A 155 -10.97 -12.39 -18.11
C MET A 155 -11.41 -13.39 -17.02
N GLY A 156 -12.54 -13.12 -16.33
CA GLY A 156 -13.04 -13.93 -15.20
C GLY A 156 -12.25 -13.73 -13.89
N PHE A 157 -11.51 -12.64 -13.79
CA PHE A 157 -10.79 -12.23 -12.60
C PHE A 157 -11.64 -11.18 -11.83
N LYS A 158 -12.06 -11.54 -10.62
CA LYS A 158 -12.78 -10.64 -9.70
C LYS A 158 -11.79 -10.10 -8.66
N PRO A 159 -11.41 -8.81 -8.74
CA PRO A 159 -10.43 -8.26 -7.81
C PRO A 159 -10.96 -8.17 -6.39
N THR A 160 -10.12 -8.47 -5.39
CA THR A 160 -10.44 -8.35 -3.97
C THR A 160 -10.27 -6.94 -3.43
N HIS A 161 -9.48 -6.12 -4.10
CA HIS A 161 -9.23 -4.72 -3.76
C HIS A 161 -8.68 -3.94 -4.95
N LEU A 162 -8.58 -2.63 -4.78
CA LEU A 162 -7.94 -1.70 -5.70
C LEU A 162 -6.80 -0.99 -4.98
N ASP A 163 -5.70 -0.75 -5.66
CA ASP A 163 -4.61 0.12 -5.24
C ASP A 163 -4.05 0.94 -6.41
N SER A 164 -2.95 1.64 -6.27
CA SER A 164 -2.46 2.61 -7.25
C SER A 164 -0.99 2.42 -7.56
N HIS A 165 -0.67 2.01 -8.79
CA HIS A 165 0.70 1.98 -9.29
C HIS A 165 1.36 3.36 -9.15
N MET A 166 2.59 3.38 -8.58
CA MET A 166 3.37 4.60 -8.27
C MET A 166 2.60 5.66 -7.46
N GLY A 167 1.49 5.31 -6.82
CA GLY A 167 0.66 6.27 -6.09
C GLY A 167 0.00 7.33 -6.97
N THR A 168 -0.10 7.13 -8.29
CA THR A 168 -0.57 8.13 -9.26
C THR A 168 -1.96 8.67 -8.94
N LEU A 169 -2.85 7.82 -8.41
CA LEU A 169 -4.21 8.22 -8.00
C LEU A 169 -4.25 9.12 -6.76
N PHE A 170 -3.16 9.22 -6.02
CA PHE A 170 -3.02 10.12 -4.86
C PHE A 170 -2.33 11.45 -5.22
N ALA A 171 -1.89 11.62 -6.47
CA ALA A 171 -1.20 12.83 -6.89
C ALA A 171 -2.09 14.08 -6.95
N ARG A 172 -3.41 13.90 -7.18
CA ARG A 172 -4.41 14.97 -7.24
C ARG A 172 -5.70 14.56 -6.52
N ASP A 173 -6.35 15.51 -5.86
CA ASP A 173 -7.62 15.28 -5.13
C ASP A 173 -8.72 14.75 -6.08
N ASP A 174 -8.81 15.26 -7.31
CA ASP A 174 -9.82 14.84 -8.28
C ASP A 174 -9.55 13.41 -8.85
N TYR A 175 -8.29 12.97 -8.94
CA TYR A 175 -7.96 11.57 -9.28
C TYR A 175 -8.34 10.64 -8.13
N MET A 176 -7.99 11.03 -6.91
CA MET A 176 -8.34 10.27 -5.71
C MET A 176 -9.87 10.12 -5.58
N GLU A 177 -10.65 11.19 -5.88
CA GLU A 177 -12.11 11.11 -5.90
C GLU A 177 -12.61 10.03 -6.87
N LYS A 178 -12.09 9.95 -8.11
CA LYS A 178 -12.46 8.92 -9.09
C LYS A 178 -12.13 7.51 -8.59
N TYR A 179 -10.96 7.34 -7.97
CA TYR A 179 -10.51 6.08 -7.38
C TYR A 179 -11.44 5.61 -6.25
N LEU A 180 -11.69 6.48 -5.27
CA LEU A 180 -12.55 6.16 -4.13
C LEU A 180 -13.99 5.90 -4.58
N LYS A 181 -14.49 6.69 -5.54
CA LYS A 181 -15.82 6.53 -6.14
C LYS A 181 -15.97 5.16 -6.80
N LEU A 182 -14.98 4.71 -7.57
CA LEU A 182 -14.98 3.38 -8.20
C LEU A 182 -15.10 2.27 -7.15
N GLY A 183 -14.31 2.34 -6.07
CA GLY A 183 -14.36 1.38 -4.97
C GLY A 183 -15.73 1.34 -4.30
N VAL A 184 -16.30 2.51 -3.97
CA VAL A 184 -17.63 2.60 -3.34
C VAL A 184 -18.72 2.10 -4.28
N GLU A 185 -18.75 2.50 -5.54
CA GLU A 185 -19.75 2.06 -6.53
C GLU A 185 -19.74 0.54 -6.75
N LYS A 186 -18.57 -0.06 -6.76
CA LYS A 186 -18.39 -1.50 -7.01
C LYS A 186 -18.32 -2.34 -5.74
N GLN A 187 -18.35 -1.71 -4.56
CA GLN A 187 -18.14 -2.35 -3.27
C GLN A 187 -16.86 -3.20 -3.25
N ILE A 188 -15.79 -2.65 -3.84
CA ILE A 188 -14.44 -3.23 -3.84
C ILE A 188 -13.58 -2.41 -2.88
N PRO A 189 -12.93 -3.02 -1.87
CA PRO A 189 -11.99 -2.35 -0.99
C PRO A 189 -10.97 -1.52 -1.75
N VAL A 190 -10.65 -0.35 -1.24
CA VAL A 190 -9.59 0.50 -1.78
C VAL A 190 -8.43 0.57 -0.78
N MET A 191 -7.20 0.46 -1.26
CA MET A 191 -6.03 0.73 -0.43
C MET A 191 -6.05 2.21 -0.04
N PHE A 192 -6.37 2.46 1.23
CA PHE A 192 -6.39 3.81 1.77
C PHE A 192 -5.99 3.81 3.26
N PRO A 193 -4.85 4.43 3.62
CA PRO A 193 -4.45 4.62 5.00
C PRO A 193 -5.25 5.80 5.60
N GLY A 194 -6.31 5.47 6.34
CA GLY A 194 -7.24 6.46 6.92
C GLY A 194 -7.29 6.40 8.44
N GLY A 195 -6.33 5.72 9.08
CA GLY A 195 -6.18 5.63 10.53
C GLY A 195 -5.26 6.70 11.10
N GLU A 196 -4.44 6.32 12.08
CA GLU A 196 -3.44 7.22 12.67
C GLU A 196 -2.19 7.38 11.79
N ASP A 197 -1.90 6.43 10.91
CA ASP A 197 -0.79 6.43 9.95
C ASP A 197 0.58 6.70 10.61
N LEU A 198 0.78 6.12 11.78
CA LEU A 198 1.94 6.45 12.62
C LEU A 198 3.26 6.11 11.94
N PHE A 199 3.34 4.93 11.33
CA PHE A 199 4.53 4.49 10.61
C PHE A 199 4.73 5.33 9.34
N TYR A 200 3.68 5.47 8.51
CA TYR A 200 3.76 6.22 7.27
C TYR A 200 4.17 7.68 7.50
N ARG A 201 3.61 8.34 8.53
CA ARG A 201 3.99 9.70 8.92
C ARG A 201 5.45 9.79 9.39
N ALA A 202 5.90 8.80 10.15
CA ALA A 202 7.29 8.77 10.65
C ALA A 202 8.29 8.60 9.51
N GLU A 203 8.04 7.70 8.56
CA GLU A 203 8.89 7.48 7.39
C GLU A 203 8.90 8.73 6.47
N ALA A 204 7.76 9.32 6.18
CA ALA A 204 7.66 10.54 5.38
C ALA A 204 8.42 11.71 6.02
N LYS A 205 8.34 11.85 7.35
CA LYS A 205 9.12 12.85 8.10
C LYS A 205 10.61 12.56 8.01
N ALA A 206 11.02 11.31 8.16
CA ALA A 206 12.43 10.91 8.06
C ALA A 206 12.99 11.18 6.66
N GLY A 207 12.24 10.87 5.60
CA GLY A 207 12.60 11.17 4.22
C GLY A 207 12.78 12.68 3.97
N THR A 208 11.84 13.50 4.44
CA THR A 208 11.95 14.95 4.35
C THR A 208 13.18 15.49 5.08
N ILE A 209 13.47 14.98 6.28
CA ILE A 209 14.68 15.36 7.04
C ILE A 209 15.94 14.98 6.27
N ALA A 210 15.99 13.78 5.68
CA ALA A 210 17.14 13.32 4.90
C ALA A 210 17.40 14.24 3.69
N GLU A 211 16.35 14.61 2.96
CA GLU A 211 16.48 15.52 1.81
C GLU A 211 16.91 16.93 2.23
N LEU A 212 16.34 17.48 3.31
CA LEU A 212 16.76 18.77 3.86
C LEU A 212 18.23 18.77 4.33
N LYS A 213 18.70 17.64 4.91
CA LYS A 213 20.11 17.48 5.28
C LYS A 213 21.00 17.46 4.05
N LYS A 214 20.64 16.74 3.01
CA LYS A 214 21.35 16.69 1.73
C LYS A 214 21.48 18.09 1.09
N GLN A 215 20.42 18.90 1.21
CA GLN A 215 20.40 20.29 0.73
C GLN A 215 21.08 21.29 1.68
N GLY A 216 21.58 20.88 2.84
CA GLY A 216 22.14 21.78 3.86
C GLY A 216 21.12 22.71 4.51
N LYS A 217 19.83 22.43 4.40
CA LYS A 217 18.72 23.26 4.90
C LYS A 217 18.14 22.80 6.24
N TYR A 218 18.47 21.57 6.68
CA TYR A 218 17.95 21.06 7.96
C TYR A 218 18.54 21.80 9.16
N LYS A 219 17.67 22.15 10.09
CA LYS A 219 18.05 22.68 11.43
C LYS A 219 17.44 21.77 12.49
N GLU A 220 18.21 21.50 13.55
CA GLU A 220 17.70 20.74 14.69
C GLU A 220 16.50 21.43 15.33
N GLY A 221 15.45 20.67 15.67
CA GLY A 221 14.18 21.22 16.19
C GLY A 221 13.26 21.83 15.14
N MET A 222 13.60 21.75 13.83
CA MET A 222 12.73 22.21 12.76
C MET A 222 11.41 21.40 12.77
N ASP A 223 10.27 22.12 12.74
CA ASP A 223 8.98 21.49 12.54
C ASP A 223 8.86 20.98 11.09
N ILE A 224 8.64 19.66 10.94
CA ILE A 224 8.44 19.02 9.66
C ILE A 224 6.97 18.63 9.58
N PRO A 225 6.17 19.33 8.76
CA PRO A 225 4.74 19.03 8.64
C PRO A 225 4.50 17.64 8.06
N ALA A 226 3.39 17.04 8.43
CA ALA A 226 2.93 15.82 7.78
C ALA A 226 2.66 16.08 6.28
N PRO A 227 2.81 15.07 5.42
CA PRO A 227 2.45 15.19 4.01
C PRO A 227 1.02 15.70 3.83
N ALA A 228 0.82 16.58 2.84
CA ALA A 228 -0.48 17.22 2.61
C ALA A 228 -1.61 16.21 2.31
N ASN A 229 -1.29 15.11 1.63
CA ASN A 229 -2.22 14.02 1.36
C ASN A 229 -2.75 13.32 2.61
N LEU A 230 -2.06 13.44 3.76
CA LEU A 230 -2.50 12.89 5.04
C LEU A 230 -3.36 13.87 5.86
N ALA A 231 -3.52 15.12 5.42
CA ALA A 231 -4.28 16.12 6.18
C ALA A 231 -5.76 15.72 6.35
N LYS A 232 -6.36 15.10 5.31
CA LYS A 232 -7.75 14.64 5.27
C LYS A 232 -7.90 13.11 5.40
N ALA A 233 -6.83 12.39 5.69
CA ALA A 233 -6.84 10.93 5.67
C ALA A 233 -7.90 10.33 6.59
N LYS A 234 -8.03 10.82 7.82
CA LYS A 234 -9.04 10.35 8.77
C LYS A 234 -10.48 10.62 8.33
N GLU A 235 -10.74 11.78 7.74
CA GLU A 235 -12.07 12.13 7.23
C GLU A 235 -12.45 11.23 6.06
N THR A 236 -11.51 11.03 5.14
CA THR A 236 -11.68 10.12 4.00
C THR A 236 -11.86 8.67 4.46
N GLY A 237 -11.06 8.20 5.44
CA GLY A 237 -11.24 6.89 6.05
C GLY A 237 -12.61 6.71 6.70
N ALA A 238 -13.10 7.71 7.43
CA ALA A 238 -14.43 7.69 8.01
C ALA A 238 -15.54 7.65 6.93
N MET A 239 -15.35 8.36 5.82
CA MET A 239 -16.26 8.33 4.67
C MET A 239 -16.28 6.95 4.02
N LEU A 240 -15.13 6.32 3.77
CA LEU A 240 -15.04 4.96 3.22
C LEU A 240 -15.72 3.94 4.14
N TRP A 241 -15.45 4.02 5.45
CA TRP A 241 -16.10 3.16 6.42
C TRP A 241 -17.62 3.33 6.41
N LYS A 242 -18.13 4.55 6.39
CA LYS A 242 -19.57 4.84 6.31
C LYS A 242 -20.20 4.26 5.04
N ASN A 243 -19.46 4.18 3.95
CA ASN A 243 -19.89 3.60 2.67
C ASN A 243 -19.66 2.08 2.56
N GLY A 244 -19.38 1.39 3.67
CA GLY A 244 -19.28 -0.07 3.70
C GLY A 244 -17.91 -0.64 3.39
N LEU A 245 -16.90 0.19 3.11
CA LEU A 245 -15.56 -0.28 2.79
C LEU A 245 -14.66 -0.35 4.03
N PRO A 246 -13.73 -1.31 4.10
CA PRO A 246 -12.70 -1.34 5.13
C PRO A 246 -11.66 -0.25 4.89
N VAL A 247 -10.92 0.10 5.95
CA VAL A 247 -9.88 1.14 5.95
C VAL A 247 -8.65 0.61 6.66
N LEU A 248 -7.46 0.98 6.18
CA LEU A 248 -6.20 0.66 6.84
C LEU A 248 -5.94 1.64 8.00
N ASP A 249 -5.34 1.14 9.08
CA ASP A 249 -4.82 1.97 10.17
C ASP A 249 -3.47 2.60 9.82
N ASP A 250 -2.68 1.93 8.97
CA ASP A 250 -1.34 2.40 8.58
C ASP A 250 -0.88 1.80 7.25
N LEU A 251 0.17 2.36 6.66
CA LEU A 251 0.81 1.90 5.43
C LEU A 251 2.33 1.85 5.60
N HIS A 252 2.93 0.75 5.18
CA HIS A 252 4.37 0.57 5.08
C HIS A 252 4.76 0.27 3.63
N ASN A 253 5.35 1.26 2.96
CA ASN A 253 5.85 1.15 1.59
C ASN A 253 7.34 1.51 1.46
N SER A 254 8.10 1.42 2.56
CA SER A 254 9.49 1.90 2.63
C SER A 254 10.48 1.05 1.85
N SER A 255 10.16 -0.22 1.52
CA SER A 255 11.11 -1.11 0.84
C SER A 255 11.54 -0.60 -0.53
N TYR A 256 10.69 0.20 -1.17
CA TYR A 256 11.01 0.83 -2.46
C TYR A 256 12.22 1.78 -2.37
N ASP A 257 12.39 2.45 -1.24
CA ASP A 257 13.50 3.38 -1.00
C ASP A 257 14.77 2.72 -0.45
N TRP A 258 14.71 1.42 -0.14
CA TRP A 258 15.88 0.72 0.37
C TRP A 258 16.91 0.48 -0.72
N ASN A 259 18.14 0.92 -0.46
CA ASN A 259 19.25 0.80 -1.38
C ASN A 259 20.40 0.04 -0.70
N MET A 260 20.49 -1.27 -0.94
CA MET A 260 21.62 -2.07 -0.50
C MET A 260 22.89 -1.66 -1.26
N PRO A 261 23.95 -1.19 -0.58
CA PRO A 261 25.19 -0.82 -1.26
C PRO A 261 25.79 -2.00 -2.02
N GLY A 262 26.08 -1.78 -3.32
CA GLY A 262 26.72 -2.79 -4.18
C GLY A 262 25.86 -4.04 -4.40
N VAL A 263 24.54 -3.92 -4.42
CA VAL A 263 23.60 -5.06 -4.54
C VAL A 263 23.89 -5.96 -5.74
N ASP A 264 24.38 -5.41 -6.85
CA ASP A 264 24.67 -6.16 -8.08
C ASP A 264 25.88 -7.09 -7.97
N GLN A 265 26.76 -6.88 -6.97
CA GLN A 265 27.91 -7.73 -6.68
C GLN A 265 27.65 -8.68 -5.51
N LYS A 266 26.44 -8.68 -4.95
CA LYS A 266 26.08 -9.47 -3.78
C LYS A 266 25.51 -10.83 -4.15
N SER A 267 25.83 -11.84 -3.34
CA SER A 267 25.19 -13.15 -3.41
C SER A 267 23.74 -13.09 -2.95
N ASP A 268 22.91 -14.04 -3.37
CA ASP A 268 21.54 -14.19 -2.90
C ASP A 268 21.44 -14.34 -1.38
N ALA A 269 22.44 -14.94 -0.74
CA ALA A 269 22.48 -15.08 0.72
C ALA A 269 22.68 -13.72 1.42
N GLU A 270 23.57 -12.85 0.88
CA GLU A 270 23.80 -11.50 1.41
C GLU A 270 22.56 -10.62 1.18
N ILE A 271 21.97 -10.67 -0.01
CA ILE A 271 20.75 -9.91 -0.35
C ILE A 271 19.60 -10.36 0.56
N ARG A 272 19.38 -11.66 0.70
CA ARG A 272 18.37 -12.24 1.61
C ARG A 272 18.56 -11.72 3.03
N LYS A 273 19.78 -11.83 3.56
CA LYS A 273 20.06 -11.39 4.91
C LYS A 273 19.73 -9.92 5.11
N TRP A 274 20.20 -9.07 4.21
CA TRP A 274 20.04 -7.62 4.30
C TRP A 274 18.57 -7.20 4.25
N TYR A 275 17.82 -7.68 3.24
CA TYR A 275 16.40 -7.33 3.08
C TYR A 275 15.54 -7.92 4.22
N THR A 276 15.81 -9.17 4.63
CA THR A 276 15.08 -9.78 5.76
C THR A 276 15.30 -9.01 7.05
N ASP A 277 16.53 -8.58 7.34
CA ASP A 277 16.84 -7.81 8.54
C ASP A 277 16.11 -6.45 8.53
N HIS A 278 16.04 -5.77 7.38
CA HIS A 278 15.30 -4.52 7.20
C HIS A 278 13.78 -4.70 7.38
N TYR A 279 13.20 -5.77 6.82
CA TYR A 279 11.78 -6.08 7.06
C TYR A 279 11.50 -6.42 8.52
N ILE A 280 12.35 -7.18 9.19
CA ILE A 280 12.20 -7.48 10.61
C ILE A 280 12.24 -6.20 11.45
N GLU A 281 13.19 -5.32 11.17
CA GLU A 281 13.31 -4.03 11.86
C GLU A 281 12.10 -3.15 11.62
N SER A 282 11.74 -2.91 10.37
CA SER A 282 10.65 -1.98 10.01
C SER A 282 9.28 -2.49 10.46
N ILE A 283 8.96 -3.76 10.22
CA ILE A 283 7.72 -4.38 10.70
C ILE A 283 7.67 -4.38 12.24
N GLY A 284 8.82 -4.57 12.90
CA GLY A 284 8.91 -4.50 14.37
C GLY A 284 8.47 -3.16 14.97
N ARG A 285 8.58 -2.07 14.22
CA ARG A 285 8.17 -0.70 14.61
C ARG A 285 6.68 -0.40 14.40
N LEU A 286 5.94 -1.29 13.72
CA LEU A 286 4.52 -1.05 13.45
C LEU A 286 3.69 -1.03 14.73
N SER A 287 2.81 -0.06 14.81
CA SER A 287 1.84 0.10 15.89
C SER A 287 0.68 -0.91 15.76
N PRO A 288 -0.13 -1.14 16.82
CA PRO A 288 -1.39 -1.87 16.71
C PRO A 288 -2.30 -1.27 15.65
N GLY A 289 -2.95 -2.14 14.87
CA GLY A 289 -3.84 -1.74 13.78
C GLY A 289 -3.74 -2.68 12.59
N LEU A 290 -4.48 -2.39 11.53
CA LEU A 290 -4.42 -3.04 10.23
C LEU A 290 -3.45 -2.28 9.33
N THR A 291 -2.30 -2.88 9.03
CA THR A 291 -1.27 -2.28 8.18
C THR A 291 -1.07 -3.08 6.90
N MET A 292 -1.04 -2.42 5.76
CA MET A 292 -0.56 -3.01 4.51
C MET A 292 0.94 -2.74 4.36
N VAL A 293 1.70 -3.79 4.10
CA VAL A 293 3.15 -3.74 3.84
C VAL A 293 3.38 -4.06 2.38
N ILE A 294 3.86 -3.10 1.61
CA ILE A 294 4.05 -3.21 0.16
C ILE A 294 5.47 -3.68 -0.17
N MET A 295 5.58 -4.55 -1.15
CA MET A 295 6.84 -5.05 -1.71
C MET A 295 6.68 -5.40 -3.20
N HIS A 296 7.81 -5.57 -3.92
CA HIS A 296 7.83 -5.83 -5.37
C HIS A 296 8.59 -7.13 -5.67
N CYS A 297 8.07 -8.26 -5.22
CA CYS A 297 8.73 -9.55 -5.39
C CYS A 297 8.91 -9.92 -6.87
N THR A 298 10.15 -10.10 -7.30
CA THR A 298 10.47 -10.49 -8.68
C THR A 298 11.55 -11.57 -8.66
N LEU A 299 11.48 -12.52 -9.61
CA LEU A 299 12.54 -13.50 -9.87
C LEU A 299 13.29 -13.13 -11.17
N PRO A 300 14.26 -12.19 -11.13
CA PRO A 300 14.83 -11.64 -12.35
C PRO A 300 15.63 -12.67 -13.15
N SER A 301 15.31 -12.80 -14.44
CA SER A 301 16.11 -13.48 -15.44
C SER A 301 17.29 -12.62 -15.89
N ALA A 302 18.19 -13.18 -16.70
CA ALA A 302 19.27 -12.42 -17.32
C ALA A 302 18.78 -11.27 -18.22
N ASN A 303 17.55 -11.38 -18.74
CA ASN A 303 16.94 -10.39 -19.63
C ASN A 303 16.15 -9.31 -18.87
N PHE A 304 15.80 -9.53 -17.61
CA PHE A 304 14.98 -8.57 -16.84
C PHE A 304 15.61 -7.18 -16.73
N LYS A 305 16.95 -7.07 -16.76
CA LYS A 305 17.69 -5.80 -16.81
C LYS A 305 17.33 -4.88 -18.00
N TYR A 306 16.77 -5.44 -19.07
CA TYR A 306 16.31 -4.67 -20.24
C TYR A 306 14.89 -4.12 -20.04
N ILE A 307 14.15 -4.66 -19.04
CA ILE A 307 12.85 -4.18 -18.60
C ILE A 307 13.05 -3.19 -17.45
N CYS A 308 13.67 -3.62 -16.36
CA CYS A 308 13.79 -2.89 -15.12
C CYS A 308 15.24 -2.95 -14.58
N LYS A 309 15.80 -1.79 -14.22
CA LYS A 309 17.14 -1.68 -13.64
C LYS A 309 17.22 -2.10 -12.16
N GLU A 310 16.09 -2.29 -11.51
CA GLU A 310 15.98 -2.59 -10.07
C GLU A 310 15.79 -4.10 -9.77
N GLY A 311 16.19 -4.97 -10.69
CA GLY A 311 15.97 -6.42 -10.57
C GLY A 311 16.48 -7.02 -9.26
N ASN A 312 17.68 -6.64 -8.79
CA ASN A 312 18.24 -7.17 -7.55
C ASN A 312 17.57 -6.59 -6.29
N LYS A 313 17.04 -5.36 -6.32
CA LYS A 313 16.19 -4.81 -5.25
C LYS A 313 14.90 -5.63 -5.12
N ARG A 314 14.19 -5.81 -6.24
CA ARG A 314 12.95 -6.60 -6.31
C ARG A 314 13.15 -8.08 -5.93
N LYS A 315 14.30 -8.65 -6.31
CA LYS A 315 14.74 -9.98 -5.85
C LYS A 315 14.94 -10.01 -4.34
N GLY A 316 15.46 -8.94 -3.76
CA GLY A 316 15.61 -8.79 -2.31
C GLY A 316 14.29 -8.94 -1.55
N ASP A 317 13.23 -8.31 -2.05
CA ASP A 317 11.88 -8.45 -1.51
C ASP A 317 11.41 -9.93 -1.56
N LEU A 318 11.55 -10.60 -2.71
CA LEU A 318 11.21 -12.01 -2.85
C LEU A 318 12.00 -12.91 -1.88
N LEU A 319 13.31 -12.67 -1.78
CA LEU A 319 14.17 -13.45 -0.90
C LEU A 319 13.81 -13.25 0.57
N ALA A 320 13.42 -12.04 0.98
CA ALA A 320 12.95 -11.76 2.33
C ALA A 320 11.59 -12.41 2.61
N MET A 321 10.62 -12.28 1.70
CA MET A 321 9.29 -12.89 1.88
C MET A 321 9.35 -14.42 1.96
N THR A 322 10.36 -15.04 1.34
CA THR A 322 10.59 -16.50 1.40
C THR A 322 11.58 -16.93 2.50
N ASP A 323 12.10 -16.00 3.31
CA ASP A 323 13.03 -16.31 4.40
C ASP A 323 12.29 -16.87 5.62
N PRO A 324 12.65 -18.06 6.13
CA PRO A 324 12.05 -18.62 7.34
C PRO A 324 12.26 -17.75 8.58
N ARG A 325 13.29 -16.88 8.64
CA ARG A 325 13.53 -15.95 9.75
C ARG A 325 12.41 -14.90 9.85
N LEU A 326 11.93 -14.37 8.71
CA LEU A 326 10.80 -13.42 8.71
C LEU A 326 9.53 -14.11 9.22
N ARG A 327 9.23 -15.32 8.73
CA ARG A 327 8.09 -16.13 9.20
C ARG A 327 8.16 -16.37 10.71
N ALA A 328 9.34 -16.79 11.21
CA ALA A 328 9.55 -17.02 12.64
C ALA A 328 9.38 -15.73 13.46
N PHE A 329 9.88 -14.60 12.98
CA PHE A 329 9.73 -13.30 13.62
C PHE A 329 8.25 -12.88 13.72
N LEU A 330 7.50 -12.96 12.64
CA LEU A 330 6.07 -12.62 12.61
C LEU A 330 5.29 -13.46 13.63
N LYS A 331 5.50 -14.78 13.60
CA LYS A 331 4.87 -15.71 14.57
C LYS A 331 5.25 -15.41 16.01
N LYS A 332 6.54 -15.25 16.29
CA LYS A 332 7.06 -15.00 17.66
C LYS A 332 6.51 -13.71 18.25
N ASN A 333 6.31 -12.69 17.45
CA ASN A 333 5.84 -11.37 17.89
C ASN A 333 4.32 -11.19 17.81
N GLY A 334 3.57 -12.26 17.51
CA GLY A 334 2.10 -12.25 17.51
C GLY A 334 1.47 -11.39 16.40
N PHE A 335 2.15 -11.21 15.27
CA PHE A 335 1.53 -10.59 14.11
C PHE A 335 0.47 -11.51 13.50
N ILE A 336 -0.68 -10.95 13.16
CA ILE A 336 -1.77 -11.65 12.50
C ILE A 336 -1.69 -11.33 11.00
N LEU A 337 -1.51 -12.35 10.16
CA LEU A 337 -1.56 -12.18 8.72
C LEU A 337 -2.99 -12.29 8.23
N THR A 338 -3.39 -11.39 7.33
CA THR A 338 -4.73 -11.33 6.73
C THR A 338 -4.67 -11.00 5.25
N THR A 339 -5.84 -10.99 4.61
CA THR A 339 -6.05 -10.67 3.20
C THR A 339 -7.10 -9.57 3.06
N TRP A 340 -7.15 -8.88 1.92
CA TRP A 340 -8.23 -7.92 1.63
C TRP A 340 -9.61 -8.59 1.59
N ARG A 341 -9.67 -9.84 1.13
CA ARG A 341 -10.90 -10.64 1.15
C ARG A 341 -11.43 -10.81 2.58
N GLU A 342 -10.59 -11.28 3.52
CA GLU A 342 -10.98 -11.43 4.93
C GLU A 342 -11.34 -10.08 5.55
N VAL A 343 -10.59 -9.03 5.25
CA VAL A 343 -10.85 -7.67 5.74
C VAL A 343 -12.25 -7.19 5.30
N MET A 344 -12.63 -7.43 4.02
CA MET A 344 -13.97 -7.07 3.52
C MET A 344 -15.06 -7.93 4.15
N GLU A 345 -14.85 -9.23 4.30
CA GLU A 345 -15.80 -10.12 4.98
C GLU A 345 -16.07 -9.67 6.42
N ARG A 346 -15.02 -9.27 7.15
CA ARG A 346 -15.12 -8.71 8.50
C ARG A 346 -15.85 -7.37 8.49
N ARG A 347 -15.60 -6.52 7.49
CA ARG A 347 -16.30 -5.23 7.35
C ARG A 347 -17.81 -5.42 7.15
N ILE A 348 -18.21 -6.37 6.30
CA ILE A 348 -19.61 -6.71 6.08
C ILE A 348 -20.26 -7.20 7.39
N LYS A 349 -19.59 -8.07 8.13
CA LYS A 349 -20.08 -8.56 9.44
C LYS A 349 -20.22 -7.44 10.48
N ALA A 350 -19.26 -6.52 10.53
CA ALA A 350 -19.30 -5.37 11.44
C ALA A 350 -20.46 -4.42 11.13
N GLY A 351 -20.75 -4.16 9.85
CA GLY A 351 -21.87 -3.30 9.45
C GLY A 351 -23.26 -3.89 9.73
N ASN A 352 -23.35 -5.19 9.91
CA ASN A 352 -24.60 -5.86 10.33
C ASN A 352 -24.82 -5.83 11.85
N SER A 353 -23.86 -5.29 12.61
CA SER A 353 -23.85 -5.28 14.08
C SER A 353 -23.95 -3.86 14.67
N GLU A 354 -23.89 -2.81 13.83
CA GLU A 354 -24.14 -1.41 14.16
C GLU A 354 -25.56 -1.00 13.72
#